data_d4990b039dc7c879a560439ec2332582
#
_entry.id   d4990b039dc7c879a560439ec2332582
#
_cell.length_a   1.000
_cell.length_b   1.000
_cell.length_c   1.000
_cell.angle_alpha   90.00
_cell.angle_beta   90.00
_cell.angle_gamma   90.00
#
_symmetry.space_group_name_H-M   'P 1'
#
loop_
_entity.id
_entity.type
_entity.pdbx_description
1 polymer ?
#
loop_
_entity_poly.entity_id
_entity_poly.type
_entity_poly.pdbx_seq_one_letter_code
_entity_poly.pdbx_strand_id
1 'polypeptide(L)'
;SPPEFIQHMNDKMTGQIGSHFLTAVYGVYDAREMVLRYTRAGHAYPVLLRDGEVVRVQSPGRLIGIIPGLVYQEMNLQLNPGDRLFLFTDGLVEAKNICGEDFGTAIFPGVLQALSAEPIGSLMEGIYGALKEHRGGEEFEDDICILGLEVLSGED
;
A
#
# COMPACT_ATOMS: atom_id res chain seq x y z
N SER A 1 -17.27 -4.94 9.39
CA SER A 1 -16.44 -5.44 8.29
C SER A 1 -15.70 -4.29 7.61
N PRO A 2 -14.59 -4.55 6.86
CA PRO A 2 -13.86 -3.53 6.14
C PRO A 2 -14.72 -2.70 5.17
N PRO A 3 -15.59 -3.27 4.35
CA PRO A 3 -16.44 -2.49 3.45
C PRO A 3 -17.44 -1.59 4.19
N GLU A 4 -18.03 -2.04 5.28
CA GLU A 4 -18.96 -1.23 6.07
C GLU A 4 -18.26 -0.01 6.68
N PHE A 5 -17.02 -0.18 7.16
CA PHE A 5 -16.25 0.94 7.70
C PHE A 5 -15.97 1.99 6.61
N ILE A 6 -15.49 1.57 5.46
CA ILE A 6 -15.21 2.48 4.32
C ILE A 6 -16.50 3.13 3.81
N GLN A 7 -17.60 2.39 3.71
CA GLN A 7 -18.90 2.93 3.32
C GLN A 7 -19.40 3.98 4.31
N HIS A 8 -19.28 3.72 5.60
CA HIS A 8 -19.65 4.70 6.64
C HIS A 8 -18.80 5.98 6.50
N MET A 9 -17.50 5.87 6.26
CA MET A 9 -16.65 7.03 5.99
C MET A 9 -17.13 7.79 4.76
N ASN A 10 -17.43 7.10 3.66
CA ASN A 10 -17.91 7.72 2.43
C ASN A 10 -19.21 8.50 2.69
N ASP A 11 -20.18 7.89 3.35
CA ASP A 11 -21.49 8.51 3.64
C ASP A 11 -21.35 9.75 4.54
N LYS A 12 -20.40 9.72 5.48
CA LYS A 12 -20.11 10.87 6.36
C LYS A 12 -19.39 12.01 5.64
N MET A 13 -18.53 11.70 4.69
CA MET A 13 -17.67 12.69 4.04
C MET A 13 -18.29 13.28 2.77
N THR A 14 -19.16 12.52 2.10
CA THR A 14 -19.82 13.02 0.88
C THR A 14 -20.63 14.28 1.17
N GLY A 15 -20.33 15.35 0.44
CA GLY A 15 -20.94 16.67 0.61
C GLY A 15 -20.40 17.47 1.80
N GLN A 16 -19.49 16.95 2.61
CA GLN A 16 -18.86 17.66 3.74
C GLN A 16 -17.48 18.21 3.39
N ILE A 17 -16.75 17.52 2.51
CA ILE A 17 -15.35 17.85 2.16
C ILE A 17 -15.21 18.65 0.87
N GLY A 18 -16.31 19.20 0.34
CA GLY A 18 -16.33 20.00 -0.88
C GLY A 18 -15.94 19.19 -2.12
N SER A 19 -14.91 19.65 -2.84
CA SER A 19 -14.35 18.95 -4.02
C SER A 19 -13.22 17.99 -3.67
N HIS A 20 -12.88 17.83 -2.39
CA HIS A 20 -11.82 16.93 -1.95
C HIS A 20 -12.32 15.48 -1.89
N PHE A 21 -11.39 14.56 -1.91
CA PHE A 21 -11.66 13.14 -1.76
C PHE A 21 -10.58 12.51 -0.86
N LEU A 22 -10.87 11.30 -0.40
CA LEU A 22 -9.90 10.50 0.33
C LEU A 22 -9.64 9.20 -0.39
N THR A 23 -8.42 8.70 -0.22
CA THR A 23 -8.04 7.33 -0.55
C THR A 23 -7.70 6.57 0.72
N ALA A 24 -8.02 5.28 0.76
CA ALA A 24 -7.74 4.46 1.92
C ALA A 24 -7.61 2.97 1.55
N VAL A 25 -6.85 2.26 2.36
CA VAL A 25 -6.95 0.82 2.53
C VAL A 25 -7.27 0.57 3.99
N TYR A 26 -8.35 -0.15 4.25
CA TYR A 26 -8.71 -0.59 5.59
C TYR A 26 -8.80 -2.11 5.61
N GLY A 27 -8.14 -2.74 6.58
CA GLY A 27 -8.12 -4.20 6.67
C GLY A 27 -8.04 -4.69 8.10
N VAL A 28 -8.42 -5.96 8.27
CA VAL A 28 -8.31 -6.72 9.50
C VAL A 28 -7.54 -8.00 9.18
N TYR A 29 -6.42 -8.20 9.85
CA TYR A 29 -5.63 -9.42 9.73
C TYR A 29 -6.05 -10.43 10.81
N ASP A 30 -6.44 -11.62 10.37
CA ASP A 30 -6.67 -12.77 11.24
C ASP A 30 -5.39 -13.61 11.29
N ALA A 31 -4.69 -13.53 12.44
CA ALA A 31 -3.42 -14.22 12.61
C ALA A 31 -3.55 -15.76 12.69
N ARG A 32 -4.73 -16.28 13.03
CA ARG A 32 -4.96 -17.74 13.10
C ARG A 32 -5.16 -18.33 11.73
N GLU A 33 -5.93 -17.64 10.90
CA GLU A 33 -6.21 -18.04 9.52
C GLU A 33 -5.15 -17.51 8.55
N MET A 34 -4.29 -16.58 8.99
CA MET A 34 -3.33 -15.85 8.17
C MET A 34 -4.00 -15.17 6.96
N VAL A 35 -5.20 -14.62 7.17
CA VAL A 35 -5.98 -13.95 6.14
C VAL A 35 -6.10 -12.46 6.46
N LEU A 36 -5.71 -11.63 5.51
CA LEU A 36 -6.04 -10.21 5.52
C LEU A 36 -7.35 -9.99 4.77
N ARG A 37 -8.41 -9.61 5.51
CA ARG A 37 -9.67 -9.10 4.93
C ARG A 37 -9.55 -7.61 4.79
N TYR A 38 -9.68 -7.07 3.60
CA TYR A 38 -9.47 -5.64 3.38
C TYR A 38 -10.41 -5.06 2.32
N THR A 39 -10.52 -3.75 2.35
CA THR A 39 -11.22 -2.94 1.34
C THR A 39 -10.31 -1.81 0.92
N ARG A 40 -10.18 -1.63 -0.39
CA ARG A 40 -9.45 -0.51 -0.98
C ARG A 40 -10.42 0.55 -1.50
N ALA A 41 -10.15 1.80 -1.19
CA ALA A 41 -10.92 2.95 -1.63
C ALA A 41 -10.01 3.94 -2.39
N GLY A 42 -9.76 3.67 -3.66
CA GLY A 42 -8.99 4.55 -4.55
C GLY A 42 -7.49 4.65 -4.25
N HIS A 43 -6.99 4.04 -3.20
CA HIS A 43 -5.58 4.11 -2.77
C HIS A 43 -4.65 3.31 -3.70
N ALA A 44 -3.33 3.54 -3.61
CA ALA A 44 -2.34 2.72 -4.29
C ALA A 44 -2.53 1.21 -4.00
N TYR A 45 -2.23 0.36 -4.97
CA TYR A 45 -2.35 -1.09 -4.76
C TYR A 45 -1.28 -1.57 -3.77
N PRO A 46 -1.67 -2.36 -2.75
CA PRO A 46 -0.69 -3.04 -1.91
C PRO A 46 0.26 -3.90 -2.75
N VAL A 47 1.48 -4.06 -2.28
CA VAL A 47 2.48 -4.91 -2.91
C VAL A 47 2.84 -6.02 -1.94
N LEU A 48 2.78 -7.25 -2.43
CA LEU A 48 3.17 -8.46 -1.70
C LEU A 48 4.53 -8.92 -2.24
N LEU A 49 5.48 -9.10 -1.33
CA LEU A 49 6.75 -9.80 -1.59
C LEU A 49 6.62 -11.21 -1.03
N ARG A 50 6.62 -12.20 -1.90
CA ARG A 50 6.49 -13.63 -1.58
C ARG A 50 7.54 -14.41 -2.33
N ASP A 51 8.35 -15.21 -1.63
CA ASP A 51 9.40 -16.04 -2.22
C ASP A 51 10.37 -15.25 -3.15
N GLY A 52 10.65 -13.98 -2.82
CA GLY A 52 11.46 -13.09 -3.63
C GLY A 52 10.73 -12.47 -4.83
N GLU A 53 9.48 -12.84 -5.08
CA GLU A 53 8.66 -12.29 -6.16
C GLU A 53 7.77 -11.13 -5.70
N VAL A 54 7.67 -10.11 -6.51
CA VAL A 54 6.86 -8.91 -6.23
C VAL A 54 5.52 -9.01 -6.94
N VAL A 55 4.45 -9.07 -6.17
CA VAL A 55 3.08 -9.19 -6.68
C VAL A 55 2.26 -7.96 -6.30
N ARG A 56 1.72 -7.26 -7.29
CA ARG A 56 0.77 -6.17 -7.06
C ARG A 56 -0.59 -6.77 -6.69
N VAL A 57 -1.10 -6.46 -5.51
CA VAL A 57 -2.38 -6.96 -5.00
C VAL A 57 -3.51 -6.12 -5.57
N GLN A 58 -3.98 -6.47 -6.78
CA GLN A 58 -5.04 -5.74 -7.46
C GLN A 58 -6.39 -5.95 -6.78
N SER A 59 -7.13 -4.87 -6.60
CA SER A 59 -8.47 -4.87 -6.02
C SER A 59 -9.29 -3.70 -6.53
N PRO A 60 -10.62 -3.85 -6.68
CA PRO A 60 -11.48 -2.73 -7.02
C PRO A 60 -11.46 -1.69 -5.90
N GLY A 61 -11.81 -0.46 -6.21
CA GLY A 61 -11.97 0.60 -5.20
C GLY A 61 -12.25 1.94 -5.83
N ARG A 62 -13.15 2.68 -5.21
CA ARG A 62 -13.55 4.04 -5.60
C ARG A 62 -13.18 5.01 -4.50
N LEU A 63 -12.93 6.26 -4.87
CA LEU A 63 -12.59 7.33 -3.95
C LEU A 63 -13.71 7.56 -2.93
N ILE A 64 -13.34 7.93 -1.71
CA ILE A 64 -14.26 8.30 -0.63
C ILE A 64 -14.63 9.78 -0.75
N GLY A 65 -15.90 10.12 -0.51
CA GLY A 65 -16.38 11.49 -0.42
C GLY A 65 -16.92 12.10 -1.70
N ILE A 66 -16.87 11.38 -2.85
CA ILE A 66 -17.31 11.89 -4.14
C ILE A 66 -18.77 11.53 -4.43
N ILE A 67 -19.14 10.26 -4.28
CA ILE A 67 -20.46 9.73 -4.66
C ILE A 67 -21.14 9.12 -3.43
N PRO A 68 -22.34 9.57 -3.05
CA PRO A 68 -23.05 8.97 -1.93
C PRO A 68 -23.52 7.55 -2.26
N GLY A 69 -23.65 6.70 -1.24
CA GLY A 69 -24.20 5.35 -1.36
C GLY A 69 -23.34 4.37 -2.15
N LEU A 70 -22.03 4.64 -2.31
CA LEU A 70 -21.11 3.69 -2.91
C LEU A 70 -21.01 2.41 -2.09
N VAL A 71 -21.08 1.27 -2.75
CA VAL A 71 -20.81 -0.03 -2.17
C VAL A 71 -19.36 -0.41 -2.43
N TYR A 72 -18.66 -0.79 -1.38
CA TYR A 72 -17.27 -1.24 -1.42
C TYR A 72 -17.21 -2.76 -1.26
N GLN A 73 -16.19 -3.37 -1.85
CA GLN A 73 -16.03 -4.82 -1.83
C GLN A 73 -14.97 -5.23 -0.81
N GLU A 74 -15.23 -6.34 -0.11
CA GLU A 74 -14.23 -7.00 0.71
C GLU A 74 -13.37 -7.92 -0.17
N MET A 75 -12.08 -7.83 0.06
CA MET A 75 -11.07 -8.72 -0.53
C MET A 75 -10.44 -9.57 0.56
N ASN A 76 -10.13 -10.81 0.21
CA ASN A 76 -9.41 -11.73 1.09
C ASN A 76 -8.05 -12.02 0.47
N LEU A 77 -6.99 -11.73 1.21
CA LEU A 77 -5.62 -12.05 0.84
C LEU A 77 -5.09 -13.11 1.80
N GLN A 78 -4.90 -14.33 1.31
CA GLN A 78 -4.21 -15.37 2.06
C GLN A 78 -2.73 -15.03 2.12
N LEU A 79 -2.19 -14.93 3.33
CA LEU A 79 -0.78 -14.72 3.61
C LEU A 79 -0.13 -16.01 4.11
N ASN A 80 1.15 -16.16 3.86
CA ASN A 80 1.97 -17.29 4.32
C ASN A 80 3.08 -16.76 5.24
N PRO A 81 3.64 -17.60 6.13
CA PRO A 81 4.86 -17.24 6.84
C PRO A 81 5.98 -16.80 5.88
N GLY A 82 6.64 -15.70 6.18
CA GLY A 82 7.65 -15.10 5.33
C GLY A 82 7.13 -14.08 4.31
N ASP A 83 5.82 -13.99 4.12
CA ASP A 83 5.23 -12.94 3.27
C ASP A 83 5.46 -11.56 3.88
N ARG A 84 5.71 -10.59 3.00
CA ARG A 84 5.81 -9.17 3.37
C ARG A 84 4.85 -8.35 2.54
N LEU A 85 3.95 -7.65 3.20
CA LEU A 85 2.96 -6.78 2.56
C LEU A 85 3.33 -5.32 2.77
N PHE A 86 3.35 -4.54 1.70
CA PHE A 86 3.66 -3.12 1.71
C PHE A 86 2.45 -2.31 1.31
N LEU A 87 2.13 -1.32 2.15
CA LEU A 87 1.12 -0.29 1.92
C LEU A 87 1.85 1.06 1.90
N PHE A 88 1.52 1.93 0.97
CA PHE A 88 2.25 3.19 0.81
C PHE A 88 1.38 4.26 0.17
N THR A 89 1.69 5.52 0.44
CA THR A 89 1.07 6.67 -0.24
C THR A 89 1.57 6.79 -1.67
N ASP A 90 0.80 7.46 -2.50
CA ASP A 90 1.13 7.77 -3.89
C ASP A 90 2.43 8.57 -4.03
N GLY A 91 2.76 9.43 -3.07
CA GLY A 91 4.04 10.13 -3.02
C GLY A 91 5.27 9.24 -3.11
N LEU A 92 5.19 7.95 -2.67
CA LEU A 92 6.28 7.00 -2.87
C LEU A 92 6.42 6.60 -4.35
N VAL A 93 5.33 6.18 -4.97
CA VAL A 93 5.35 5.55 -6.30
C VAL A 93 5.37 6.56 -7.43
N GLU A 94 4.86 7.76 -7.21
CA GLU A 94 4.84 8.87 -8.15
C GLU A 94 6.05 9.81 -8.02
N ALA A 95 6.96 9.53 -7.08
CA ALA A 95 8.21 10.28 -6.94
C ALA A 95 9.03 10.18 -8.24
N LYS A 96 9.30 11.33 -8.86
CA LYS A 96 9.99 11.41 -10.16
C LYS A 96 11.47 11.68 -9.99
N ASN A 97 12.27 11.10 -10.88
CA ASN A 97 13.66 11.49 -11.05
C ASN A 97 13.78 12.71 -12.00
N ILE A 98 14.99 13.18 -12.22
CA ILE A 98 15.29 14.31 -13.11
C ILE A 98 14.86 14.08 -14.57
N CYS A 99 14.63 12.81 -14.98
CA CYS A 99 14.13 12.43 -16.31
C CYS A 99 12.60 12.31 -16.34
N GLY A 100 11.90 12.51 -15.21
CA GLY A 100 10.45 12.38 -15.10
C GLY A 100 9.95 10.95 -14.97
N GLU A 101 10.81 9.98 -14.64
CA GLU A 101 10.44 8.58 -14.44
C GLU A 101 9.96 8.34 -13.01
N ASP A 102 8.84 7.61 -12.86
CA ASP A 102 8.26 7.31 -11.56
C ASP A 102 9.02 6.19 -10.84
N PHE A 103 9.31 6.39 -9.55
CA PHE A 103 9.97 5.40 -8.69
C PHE A 103 9.22 4.07 -8.64
N GLY A 104 7.90 4.12 -8.53
CA GLY A 104 7.04 2.95 -8.38
C GLY A 104 7.06 1.97 -9.54
N THR A 105 7.33 2.43 -10.76
CA THR A 105 7.40 1.57 -11.94
C THR A 105 8.83 1.22 -12.33
N ALA A 106 9.75 2.14 -12.15
CA ALA A 106 11.13 1.99 -12.61
C ALA A 106 12.02 1.24 -11.61
N ILE A 107 11.87 1.52 -10.31
CA ILE A 107 12.87 1.14 -9.30
C ILE A 107 12.27 0.27 -8.19
N PHE A 108 11.11 0.63 -7.61
CA PHE A 108 10.58 0.04 -6.39
C PHE A 108 10.47 -1.49 -6.43
N PRO A 109 9.93 -2.15 -7.47
CA PRO A 109 9.88 -3.61 -7.52
C PRO A 109 11.27 -4.26 -7.49
N GLY A 110 12.24 -3.67 -8.19
CA GLY A 110 13.63 -4.15 -8.21
C GLY A 110 14.31 -4.06 -6.85
N VAL A 111 14.05 -2.99 -6.10
CA VAL A 111 14.55 -2.82 -4.73
C VAL A 111 13.98 -3.88 -3.81
N LEU A 112 12.67 -4.14 -3.88
CA LEU A 112 12.03 -5.19 -3.09
C LEU A 112 12.61 -6.56 -3.37
N GLN A 113 12.85 -6.89 -4.63
CA GLN A 113 13.46 -8.17 -5.03
C GLN A 113 14.91 -8.29 -4.56
N ALA A 114 15.71 -7.24 -4.79
CA ALA A 114 17.13 -7.22 -4.43
C ALA A 114 17.36 -7.37 -2.91
N LEU A 115 16.46 -6.81 -2.10
CA LEU A 115 16.53 -6.83 -0.65
C LEU A 115 15.58 -7.87 0.00
N SER A 116 15.05 -8.79 -0.78
CA SER A 116 14.06 -9.78 -0.32
C SER A 116 14.56 -10.68 0.82
N ALA A 117 15.87 -10.93 0.91
CA ALA A 117 16.49 -11.74 1.96
C ALA A 117 16.86 -10.93 3.22
N GLU A 118 16.83 -9.60 3.14
CA GLU A 118 17.20 -8.75 4.27
C GLU A 118 16.08 -8.68 5.31
N PRO A 119 16.39 -8.43 6.60
CA PRO A 119 15.37 -8.13 7.60
C PRO A 119 14.47 -6.96 7.16
N ILE A 120 13.19 -6.99 7.54
CA ILE A 120 12.23 -5.98 7.09
C ILE A 120 12.68 -4.54 7.40
N GLY A 121 13.36 -4.31 8.52
CA GLY A 121 13.91 -3.00 8.87
C GLY A 121 14.96 -2.52 7.86
N SER A 122 15.93 -3.38 7.50
CA SER A 122 16.95 -3.08 6.50
C SER A 122 16.34 -2.87 5.10
N LEU A 123 15.32 -3.66 4.77
CA LEU A 123 14.59 -3.49 3.51
C LEU A 123 13.90 -2.13 3.46
N MET A 124 13.25 -1.69 4.54
CA MET A 124 12.61 -0.37 4.62
C MET A 124 13.62 0.77 4.48
N GLU A 125 14.79 0.66 5.12
CA GLU A 125 15.89 1.61 4.96
C GLU A 125 16.43 1.62 3.53
N GLY A 126 16.54 0.45 2.90
CA GLY A 126 16.96 0.31 1.51
C GLY A 126 15.98 0.95 0.52
N ILE A 127 14.67 0.79 0.75
CA ILE A 127 13.64 1.48 -0.07
C ILE A 127 13.82 3.00 0.04
N TYR A 128 13.98 3.52 1.26
CA TYR A 128 14.14 4.95 1.47
C TYR A 128 15.45 5.47 0.85
N GLY A 129 16.54 4.72 0.96
CA GLY A 129 17.82 5.03 0.33
C GLY A 129 17.69 5.11 -1.20
N ALA A 130 17.11 4.10 -1.82
CA ALA A 130 16.87 4.05 -3.26
C ALA A 130 15.96 5.18 -3.75
N LEU A 131 14.93 5.53 -2.97
CA LEU A 131 14.05 6.65 -3.28
C LEU A 131 14.80 7.99 -3.28
N LYS A 132 15.65 8.23 -2.29
CA LYS A 132 16.50 9.44 -2.23
C LYS A 132 17.47 9.53 -3.41
N GLU A 133 18.07 8.41 -3.77
CA GLU A 133 18.98 8.33 -4.92
C GLU A 133 18.22 8.60 -6.23
N HIS A 134 17.04 8.02 -6.39
CA HIS A 134 16.18 8.25 -7.55
C HIS A 134 15.81 9.73 -7.73
N ARG A 135 15.50 10.42 -6.63
CA ARG A 135 15.21 11.87 -6.63
C ARG A 135 16.43 12.75 -6.91
N GLY A 136 17.65 12.24 -6.80
CA GLY A 136 18.85 13.01 -7.07
C GLY A 136 19.13 14.15 -6.09
N GLY A 137 18.54 14.09 -4.87
CA GLY A 137 18.70 15.11 -3.82
C GLY A 137 17.68 16.25 -3.85
N GLU A 138 16.69 16.22 -4.73
CA GLU A 138 15.56 17.16 -4.73
C GLU A 138 14.59 16.86 -3.59
N GLU A 139 13.88 17.89 -3.10
CA GLU A 139 12.84 17.74 -2.08
C GLU A 139 11.67 16.91 -2.63
N PHE A 140 10.99 16.18 -1.74
CA PHE A 140 9.79 15.44 -2.11
C PHE A 140 8.63 16.39 -2.39
N GLU A 141 7.88 16.11 -3.44
CA GLU A 141 6.73 16.93 -3.86
C GLU A 141 5.47 16.62 -3.04
N ASP A 142 5.43 15.44 -2.41
CA ASP A 142 4.29 14.97 -1.63
C ASP A 142 4.76 14.16 -0.41
N ASP A 143 3.86 13.96 0.55
CA ASP A 143 4.11 13.19 1.76
C ASP A 143 4.31 11.70 1.45
N ILE A 144 5.40 11.15 1.96
CA ILE A 144 5.75 9.75 1.77
C ILE A 144 5.53 8.97 3.06
N CYS A 145 4.65 8.00 2.97
CA CYS A 145 4.45 7.01 4.03
C CYS A 145 4.53 5.61 3.44
N ILE A 146 5.24 4.73 4.12
CA ILE A 146 5.29 3.31 3.79
C ILE A 146 5.14 2.48 5.06
N LEU A 147 4.28 1.47 5.00
CA LEU A 147 4.07 0.48 6.05
C LEU A 147 4.44 -0.90 5.49
N GLY A 148 5.38 -1.57 6.16
CA GLY A 148 5.72 -2.96 5.89
C GLY A 148 5.20 -3.87 7.00
N LEU A 149 4.48 -4.93 6.62
CA LEU A 149 4.02 -5.99 7.50
C LEU A 149 4.70 -7.30 7.09
N GLU A 150 5.35 -7.98 8.03
CA GLU A 150 5.93 -9.30 7.82
C GLU A 150 5.14 -10.34 8.59
N VAL A 151 4.79 -11.44 7.92
CA VAL A 151 4.11 -12.59 8.55
C VAL A 151 5.17 -13.51 9.10
N LEU A 152 5.25 -13.58 10.42
CA LEU A 152 6.18 -14.49 11.10
C LEU A 152 5.60 -15.92 11.15
N SER A 153 6.48 -16.92 11.08
CA SER A 153 6.10 -18.28 11.47
C SER A 153 5.71 -18.27 12.95
N GLY A 154 4.51 -18.72 13.28
CA GLY A 154 4.14 -18.88 14.68
C GLY A 154 5.15 -19.81 15.37
N GLU A 155 5.75 -19.34 16.46
CA GLU A 155 6.38 -20.27 17.40
C GLU A 155 5.24 -21.01 18.11
N ASP A 156 5.25 -22.34 18.04
CA ASP A 156 4.36 -23.24 18.79
C ASP A 156 4.61 -23.12 20.31
#